data_a099f173bd51f87d600aada457855ac5
#
_entry.id   a099f173bd51f87d600aada457855ac5
#
_cell.length_a   1.000
_cell.length_b   1.000
_cell.length_c   1.000
_cell.angle_alpha   90.00
_cell.angle_beta   90.00
_cell.angle_gamma   90.00
#
_symmetry.space_group_name_H-M   'P 1'
#
loop_
_entity.id
_entity.type
_entity.pdbx_description
1 polymer ?
#
loop_
_entity_poly.entity_id
_entity_poly.type
_entity_poly.pdbx_seq_one_letter_code
_entity_poly.pdbx_strand_id
1 'polypeptide(L)'
;MDVYSAALVLVELLTGHPLMPRQDAWQALYRSANDFATLPDDLGPGVDGALRAVVQRALARSPGARYATAGDFRDALRGWAAPVSAPTAASNATLDFLLRRMRHKSDFPALSDSVARIQRVANSEDDSISDLTHEILKDVALTNKLLRLVNSVHYAHASRGTISTVSRAVSLVGFNAVRNMALSLVLLDHMEDKAHASQMREEFLRAMMAGSVAAELCSPGQVAEEAFIGAMFQNLGRMLCEFYFPEEAQQVRSVVAAGRLQGGEESAAVQVLGLGFEDLGAGVARVWGLPESLQRCMRKPMGAPPMRSAEQGVERLRWVAMAANEVASTLLHSGDAQTEDRLQQTAARYARTLALSPEAIAEATLRARHKLVSLAQALDLQVAPGSAAARLLTLPTPQADAAVPQDALALLELRAAEPQPLPAVLESQAAGTVSVAQVNEVLAAGIQDITNAMVENFQLNDVLRMILETMFRALGFRRMVFCLREARTDLLTGRFGLGEGSESAVRAMKVPLKTPGDLFAAVCVRGADTLINDATQARMQARLPQWYVQGINAPAFLLLPLQIKGQPFALIYADQSAPGGIVVDDKVLGLLRTLRNQAVMAFRQAG
;
A
#
# COMPACT_ATOMS: atom_id res chain seq x y z
N MET A 1 33.36 -19.95 -24.24
CA MET A 1 34.56 -19.12 -24.47
C MET A 1 34.22 -17.82 -25.17
N ASP A 2 33.38 -17.84 -26.17
CA ASP A 2 33.08 -16.69 -27.04
C ASP A 2 32.55 -15.44 -26.31
N VAL A 3 31.68 -15.62 -25.30
CA VAL A 3 31.15 -14.50 -24.50
C VAL A 3 32.26 -13.74 -23.74
N TYR A 4 33.17 -14.47 -23.11
CA TYR A 4 34.30 -13.88 -22.38
C TYR A 4 35.24 -13.11 -23.29
N SER A 5 35.61 -13.73 -24.42
CA SER A 5 36.47 -13.09 -25.43
C SER A 5 35.83 -11.85 -26.04
N ALA A 6 34.55 -11.92 -26.36
CA ALA A 6 33.77 -10.77 -26.86
C ALA A 6 33.69 -9.63 -25.82
N ALA A 7 33.56 -9.97 -24.53
CA ALA A 7 33.56 -8.97 -23.48
C ALA A 7 34.93 -8.30 -23.29
N LEU A 8 36.05 -9.02 -23.44
CA LEU A 8 37.40 -8.43 -23.41
C LEU A 8 37.57 -7.42 -24.55
N VAL A 9 37.16 -7.80 -25.77
CA VAL A 9 37.20 -6.88 -26.93
C VAL A 9 36.32 -5.66 -26.71
N LEU A 10 35.14 -5.85 -26.12
CA LEU A 10 34.24 -4.72 -25.81
C LEU A 10 34.90 -3.76 -24.81
N VAL A 11 35.56 -4.25 -23.77
CA VAL A 11 36.28 -3.40 -22.81
C VAL A 11 37.44 -2.65 -23.50
N GLU A 12 38.18 -3.30 -24.38
CA GLU A 12 39.24 -2.65 -25.17
C GLU A 12 38.67 -1.53 -26.06
N LEU A 13 37.48 -1.75 -26.67
CA LEU A 13 36.83 -0.73 -27.46
C LEU A 13 36.30 0.47 -26.62
N LEU A 14 35.89 0.20 -25.39
CA LEU A 14 35.38 1.24 -24.49
C LEU A 14 36.49 2.07 -23.83
N THR A 15 37.62 1.43 -23.49
CA THR A 15 38.73 2.06 -22.75
C THR A 15 39.87 2.52 -23.65
N GLY A 16 39.94 2.02 -24.89
CA GLY A 16 41.07 2.22 -25.79
C GLY A 16 42.30 1.40 -25.43
N HIS A 17 42.25 0.59 -24.37
CA HIS A 17 43.38 -0.22 -23.87
C HIS A 17 42.92 -1.65 -23.62
N PRO A 18 43.75 -2.66 -24.00
CA PRO A 18 43.45 -4.06 -23.72
C PRO A 18 43.46 -4.32 -22.21
N LEU A 19 42.39 -4.96 -21.70
CA LEU A 19 42.26 -5.33 -20.29
C LEU A 19 43.36 -6.31 -19.86
N MET A 20 43.86 -7.12 -20.82
CA MET A 20 45.04 -7.98 -20.67
C MET A 20 46.15 -7.49 -21.60
N PRO A 21 47.30 -7.03 -21.07
CA PRO A 21 48.40 -6.56 -21.91
C PRO A 21 48.92 -7.69 -22.82
N ARG A 22 49.23 -7.34 -24.08
CA ARG A 22 49.80 -8.26 -25.05
C ARG A 22 51.16 -8.77 -24.55
N GLN A 23 51.22 -10.00 -24.10
CA GLN A 23 52.40 -10.71 -23.68
C GLN A 23 52.52 -12.03 -24.46
N ASP A 24 53.64 -12.74 -24.28
CA ASP A 24 53.86 -14.04 -24.88
C ASP A 24 52.65 -14.97 -24.72
N ALA A 25 52.33 -15.74 -25.77
CA ALA A 25 51.11 -16.57 -25.84
C ALA A 25 50.92 -17.51 -24.63
N TRP A 26 52.00 -18.01 -24.07
CA TRP A 26 52.00 -18.85 -22.87
C TRP A 26 51.62 -18.08 -21.60
N GLN A 27 52.09 -16.88 -21.43
CA GLN A 27 51.75 -16.03 -20.30
C GLN A 27 50.30 -15.54 -20.39
N ALA A 28 49.79 -15.26 -21.61
CA ALA A 28 48.43 -14.91 -21.85
C ALA A 28 47.45 -16.06 -21.50
N LEU A 29 47.82 -17.30 -21.88
CA LEU A 29 47.04 -18.51 -21.52
C LEU A 29 47.05 -18.77 -20.01
N TYR A 30 48.21 -18.66 -19.35
CA TYR A 30 48.33 -18.86 -17.92
C TYR A 30 47.54 -17.83 -17.13
N ARG A 31 47.56 -16.56 -17.52
CA ARG A 31 46.78 -15.48 -16.90
C ARG A 31 45.30 -15.62 -17.15
N SER A 32 44.87 -15.97 -18.35
CA SER A 32 43.45 -16.19 -18.65
C SER A 32 42.84 -17.35 -17.86
N ALA A 33 43.67 -18.31 -17.41
CA ALA A 33 43.25 -19.41 -16.57
C ALA A 33 43.31 -19.12 -15.06
N ASN A 34 44.21 -18.24 -14.61
CA ASN A 34 44.52 -18.03 -13.21
C ASN A 34 44.25 -16.60 -12.71
N ASP A 35 44.38 -15.57 -13.55
CA ASP A 35 44.15 -14.18 -13.17
C ASP A 35 42.72 -13.74 -13.52
N PHE A 36 42.16 -12.87 -12.67
CA PHE A 36 40.82 -12.29 -12.88
C PHE A 36 40.96 -11.00 -13.67
N ALA A 37 40.17 -10.87 -14.73
CA ALA A 37 39.96 -9.59 -15.37
C ALA A 37 39.11 -8.71 -14.45
N THR A 38 39.76 -7.81 -13.72
CA THR A 38 39.06 -6.77 -12.94
C THR A 38 38.78 -5.58 -13.85
N LEU A 39 37.51 -5.15 -13.90
CA LEU A 39 37.15 -3.96 -14.67
C LEU A 39 37.76 -2.71 -14.03
N PRO A 40 38.37 -1.80 -14.80
CA PRO A 40 38.83 -0.50 -14.32
C PRO A 40 37.63 0.28 -13.70
N ASP A 41 37.94 1.16 -12.75
CA ASP A 41 36.92 2.04 -12.16
C ASP A 41 36.35 3.03 -13.18
N ASP A 42 37.17 3.48 -14.11
CA ASP A 42 36.78 4.29 -15.25
C ASP A 42 36.83 3.46 -16.55
N LEU A 43 35.66 3.27 -17.16
CA LEU A 43 35.50 2.60 -18.46
C LEU A 43 35.28 3.60 -19.61
N GLY A 44 35.41 4.89 -19.33
CA GLY A 44 35.24 5.95 -20.31
C GLY A 44 33.89 6.66 -20.30
N PRO A 45 33.81 7.83 -20.97
CA PRO A 45 32.59 8.63 -21.02
C PRO A 45 31.45 7.87 -21.76
N GLY A 46 30.33 7.69 -21.13
CA GLY A 46 29.15 7.01 -21.69
C GLY A 46 28.91 5.59 -21.17
N VAL A 47 29.78 5.07 -20.30
CA VAL A 47 29.57 3.78 -19.62
C VAL A 47 28.82 4.01 -18.30
N ASP A 48 27.53 3.67 -18.29
CA ASP A 48 26.71 3.71 -17.09
C ASP A 48 26.85 2.41 -16.25
N GLY A 49 26.25 2.41 -15.06
CA GLY A 49 26.23 1.25 -14.17
C GLY A 49 25.59 0.01 -14.78
N ALA A 50 24.65 0.18 -15.72
CA ALA A 50 23.97 -0.93 -16.39
C ALA A 50 24.88 -1.63 -17.40
N LEU A 51 25.58 -0.87 -18.25
CA LEU A 51 26.57 -1.45 -19.17
C LEU A 51 27.73 -2.11 -18.40
N ARG A 52 28.17 -1.46 -17.31
CA ARG A 52 29.17 -2.03 -16.42
C ARG A 52 28.74 -3.41 -15.88
N ALA A 53 27.52 -3.55 -15.42
CA ALA A 53 26.99 -4.82 -14.91
C ALA A 53 26.92 -5.90 -16.00
N VAL A 54 26.50 -5.52 -17.22
CA VAL A 54 26.46 -6.43 -18.39
C VAL A 54 27.86 -6.97 -18.71
N VAL A 55 28.87 -6.09 -18.76
CA VAL A 55 30.25 -6.45 -19.04
C VAL A 55 30.84 -7.28 -17.90
N GLN A 56 30.62 -6.89 -16.66
CA GLN A 56 31.11 -7.60 -15.48
C GLN A 56 30.58 -9.04 -15.41
N ARG A 57 29.31 -9.26 -15.77
CA ARG A 57 28.73 -10.59 -15.88
C ARG A 57 29.37 -11.42 -16.99
N ALA A 58 29.61 -10.83 -18.15
CA ALA A 58 30.25 -11.51 -19.26
C ALA A 58 31.70 -11.94 -18.94
N LEU A 59 32.39 -11.19 -18.08
CA LEU A 59 33.74 -11.47 -17.58
C LEU A 59 33.75 -12.29 -16.27
N ALA A 60 32.60 -12.77 -15.77
CA ALA A 60 32.56 -13.55 -14.54
C ALA A 60 33.47 -14.76 -14.59
N ARG A 61 34.11 -15.10 -13.44
CA ARG A 61 35.05 -16.21 -13.31
C ARG A 61 34.46 -17.55 -13.72
N SER A 62 33.31 -17.87 -13.14
CA SER A 62 32.61 -19.13 -13.42
C SER A 62 31.89 -19.04 -14.77
N PRO A 63 32.13 -20.00 -15.69
CA PRO A 63 31.39 -20.05 -16.95
C PRO A 63 29.88 -20.08 -16.79
N GLY A 64 29.38 -20.71 -15.72
CA GLY A 64 27.94 -20.77 -15.40
C GLY A 64 27.37 -19.45 -14.91
N ALA A 65 28.19 -18.51 -14.44
CA ALA A 65 27.78 -17.17 -14.07
C ALA A 65 27.72 -16.17 -15.23
N ARG A 66 28.30 -16.56 -16.39
CA ARG A 66 28.29 -15.76 -17.62
C ARG A 66 26.96 -15.89 -18.35
N TYR A 67 26.83 -15.20 -19.47
CA TYR A 67 25.73 -15.44 -20.40
C TYR A 67 25.92 -16.83 -21.05
N ALA A 68 24.81 -17.59 -21.16
CA ALA A 68 24.85 -18.97 -21.66
C ALA A 68 25.27 -19.03 -23.14
N THR A 69 24.85 -18.04 -23.92
CA THR A 69 25.15 -17.94 -25.36
C THR A 69 25.62 -16.53 -25.73
N ALA A 70 26.32 -16.41 -26.86
CA ALA A 70 26.68 -15.11 -27.45
C ALA A 70 25.38 -14.31 -27.83
N GLY A 71 24.30 -15.01 -28.15
CA GLY A 71 22.97 -14.41 -28.36
C GLY A 71 22.47 -13.70 -27.12
N ASP A 72 22.53 -14.33 -25.95
CA ASP A 72 22.11 -13.73 -24.68
C ASP A 72 22.93 -12.49 -24.32
N PHE A 73 24.23 -12.53 -24.56
CA PHE A 73 25.13 -11.38 -24.34
C PHE A 73 24.81 -10.23 -25.31
N ARG A 74 24.59 -10.53 -26.59
CA ARG A 74 24.13 -9.55 -27.58
C ARG A 74 22.81 -8.92 -27.17
N ASP A 75 21.86 -9.73 -26.71
CA ASP A 75 20.53 -9.25 -26.36
C ASP A 75 20.56 -8.41 -25.07
N ALA A 76 21.46 -8.72 -24.12
CA ALA A 76 21.73 -7.86 -22.96
C ALA A 76 22.35 -6.51 -23.37
N LEU A 77 23.30 -6.51 -24.32
CA LEU A 77 23.88 -5.28 -24.88
C LEU A 77 22.84 -4.47 -25.68
N ARG A 78 21.98 -5.15 -26.44
CA ARG A 78 20.86 -4.50 -27.15
C ARG A 78 19.85 -3.94 -26.16
N GLY A 79 19.55 -4.64 -25.08
CA GLY A 79 18.67 -4.14 -24.00
C GLY A 79 19.22 -2.89 -23.32
N TRP A 80 20.57 -2.79 -23.21
CA TRP A 80 21.22 -1.58 -22.74
C TRP A 80 21.26 -0.49 -23.82
N ALA A 81 21.66 -0.85 -25.05
CA ALA A 81 21.77 0.08 -26.19
C ALA A 81 20.43 0.45 -26.81
N ALA A 82 19.40 -0.41 -26.63
CA ALA A 82 18.06 0.02 -26.91
C ALA A 82 17.85 1.28 -26.06
N PRO A 83 17.49 2.41 -26.63
CA PRO A 83 17.11 3.53 -25.82
C PRO A 83 16.05 2.98 -24.85
N VAL A 84 16.35 2.99 -23.54
CA VAL A 84 15.26 3.24 -22.58
C VAL A 84 14.53 4.34 -23.28
N SER A 85 13.30 4.09 -23.76
CA SER A 85 12.56 5.08 -24.51
C SER A 85 12.50 6.27 -23.59
N ALA A 86 13.55 7.09 -23.65
CA ALA A 86 13.48 8.45 -23.15
C ALA A 86 12.31 8.98 -23.97
N PRO A 87 11.18 9.35 -23.33
CA PRO A 87 10.03 9.81 -24.06
C PRO A 87 10.57 10.79 -25.08
N THR A 88 10.32 10.55 -26.37
CA THR A 88 10.76 11.46 -27.42
C THR A 88 10.33 12.86 -26.99
N ALA A 89 11.04 13.90 -27.40
CA ALA A 89 10.63 15.28 -27.04
C ALA A 89 9.14 15.51 -27.31
N ALA A 90 8.59 14.86 -28.33
CA ALA A 90 7.16 14.83 -28.64
C ALA A 90 6.33 14.08 -27.56
N SER A 91 6.82 12.93 -27.04
CA SER A 91 6.16 12.16 -25.98
C SER A 91 6.15 12.93 -24.64
N ASN A 92 7.22 13.65 -24.31
CA ASN A 92 7.27 14.53 -23.14
C ASN A 92 6.28 15.71 -23.28
N ALA A 93 6.18 16.31 -24.45
CA ALA A 93 5.24 17.41 -24.70
C ALA A 93 3.78 16.93 -24.60
N THR A 94 3.48 15.73 -25.11
CA THR A 94 2.14 15.12 -25.01
C THR A 94 1.82 14.78 -23.56
N LEU A 95 2.77 14.17 -22.82
CA LEU A 95 2.61 13.89 -21.40
C LEU A 95 2.34 15.18 -20.60
N ASP A 96 3.12 16.22 -20.81
CA ASP A 96 2.93 17.53 -20.17
C ASP A 96 1.58 18.16 -20.51
N PHE A 97 1.11 18.00 -21.75
CA PHE A 97 -0.21 18.44 -22.18
C PHE A 97 -1.32 17.67 -21.44
N LEU A 98 -1.25 16.34 -21.39
CA LEU A 98 -2.23 15.50 -20.69
C LEU A 98 -2.21 15.80 -19.19
N LEU A 99 -1.03 15.94 -18.57
CA LEU A 99 -0.90 16.33 -17.17
C LEU A 99 -1.51 17.70 -16.88
N ARG A 100 -1.36 18.68 -17.79
CA ARG A 100 -2.03 19.98 -17.66
C ARG A 100 -3.54 19.83 -17.74
N ARG A 101 -4.08 19.07 -18.70
CA ARG A 101 -5.51 18.78 -18.80
C ARG A 101 -6.05 18.10 -17.53
N MET A 102 -5.30 17.16 -16.94
CA MET A 102 -5.66 16.51 -15.67
C MET A 102 -5.67 17.53 -14.51
N ARG A 103 -4.67 18.41 -14.42
CA ARG A 103 -4.59 19.46 -13.38
C ARG A 103 -5.74 20.47 -13.43
N HIS A 104 -6.36 20.68 -14.59
CA HIS A 104 -7.56 21.52 -14.71
C HIS A 104 -8.84 20.83 -14.18
N LYS A 105 -8.80 19.53 -13.92
CA LYS A 105 -9.88 18.82 -13.23
C LYS A 105 -9.67 18.96 -11.73
N SER A 106 -10.71 19.37 -11.02
CA SER A 106 -10.67 19.66 -9.56
C SER A 106 -10.12 18.50 -8.71
N ASP A 107 -10.33 17.28 -9.18
CA ASP A 107 -10.02 16.05 -8.43
C ASP A 107 -8.54 15.64 -8.53
N PHE A 108 -7.82 16.08 -9.58
CA PHE A 108 -6.41 15.70 -9.75
C PHE A 108 -5.49 16.24 -8.65
N PRO A 109 -5.57 17.51 -8.24
CA PRO A 109 -4.78 18.02 -7.10
C PRO A 109 -5.09 17.27 -5.80
N ALA A 110 -6.37 17.00 -5.50
CA ALA A 110 -6.77 16.28 -4.29
C ALA A 110 -6.23 14.85 -4.27
N LEU A 111 -6.34 14.13 -5.39
CA LEU A 111 -5.78 12.79 -5.56
C LEU A 111 -4.25 12.80 -5.43
N SER A 112 -3.58 13.73 -6.12
CA SER A 112 -2.13 13.92 -6.06
C SER A 112 -1.65 14.19 -4.64
N ASP A 113 -2.33 15.06 -3.91
CA ASP A 113 -1.99 15.42 -2.53
C ASP A 113 -2.20 14.25 -1.57
N SER A 114 -3.28 13.48 -1.71
CA SER A 114 -3.54 12.29 -0.90
C SER A 114 -2.48 11.22 -1.12
N VAL A 115 -2.15 10.93 -2.39
CA VAL A 115 -1.08 10.00 -2.75
C VAL A 115 0.27 10.50 -2.23
N ALA A 116 0.60 11.78 -2.42
CA ALA A 116 1.86 12.37 -1.96
C ALA A 116 1.98 12.36 -0.43
N ARG A 117 0.89 12.58 0.32
CA ARG A 117 0.89 12.47 1.79
C ARG A 117 1.18 11.06 2.26
N ILE A 118 0.48 10.05 1.73
CA ILE A 118 0.70 8.64 2.08
C ILE A 118 2.11 8.18 1.71
N GLN A 119 2.69 8.69 0.61
CA GLN A 119 4.05 8.36 0.17
C GLN A 119 5.14 9.06 0.99
N ARG A 120 4.92 10.29 1.44
CA ARG A 120 5.92 11.07 2.19
C ARG A 120 6.34 10.41 3.49
N VAL A 121 5.44 9.64 4.06
CA VAL A 121 5.65 8.85 5.28
C VAL A 121 6.67 7.71 5.10
N ALA A 122 7.15 7.44 3.89
CA ALA A 122 8.01 6.28 3.58
C ALA A 122 9.51 6.47 3.87
N ASN A 123 9.95 7.65 4.28
CA ASN A 123 11.39 8.00 4.30
C ASN A 123 12.08 8.00 5.69
N SER A 124 11.36 7.72 6.78
CA SER A 124 11.95 7.56 8.13
C SER A 124 11.37 6.34 8.84
N GLU A 125 12.23 5.41 9.28
CA GLU A 125 11.80 4.11 9.80
C GLU A 125 11.06 4.17 11.15
N ASP A 126 11.34 5.12 12.03
CA ASP A 126 10.75 5.20 13.37
C ASP A 126 9.48 6.06 13.47
N ASP A 127 9.33 7.09 12.64
CA ASP A 127 8.15 7.97 12.63
C ASP A 127 7.06 7.50 11.65
N SER A 128 7.38 6.57 10.76
CA SER A 128 6.56 6.19 9.61
C SER A 128 5.19 5.58 9.96
N ILE A 129 5.10 4.76 11.04
CA ILE A 129 3.83 4.11 11.44
C ILE A 129 2.84 5.15 11.98
N SER A 130 3.33 6.09 12.80
CA SER A 130 2.52 7.17 13.35
C SER A 130 1.96 8.07 12.26
N ASP A 131 2.81 8.45 11.33
CA ASP A 131 2.47 9.39 10.27
C ASP A 131 1.51 8.76 9.26
N LEU A 132 1.72 7.49 8.89
CA LEU A 132 0.79 6.74 8.03
C LEU A 132 -0.57 6.60 8.70
N THR A 133 -0.60 6.19 9.96
CA THR A 133 -1.83 6.07 10.73
C THR A 133 -2.56 7.41 10.80
N HIS A 134 -1.81 8.48 11.07
CA HIS A 134 -2.36 9.83 11.14
C HIS A 134 -2.95 10.31 9.79
N GLU A 135 -2.26 10.05 8.68
CA GLU A 135 -2.78 10.43 7.35
C GLU A 135 -4.02 9.62 6.97
N ILE A 136 -4.04 8.31 7.24
CA ILE A 136 -5.22 7.46 6.99
C ILE A 136 -6.42 7.89 7.85
N LEU A 137 -6.20 8.20 9.13
CA LEU A 137 -7.25 8.62 10.07
C LEU A 137 -7.88 9.99 9.77
N LYS A 138 -7.25 10.82 8.92
CA LYS A 138 -7.84 12.08 8.45
C LYS A 138 -9.09 11.83 7.59
N ASP A 139 -9.16 10.67 6.95
CA ASP A 139 -10.27 10.27 6.12
C ASP A 139 -11.00 9.07 6.74
N VAL A 140 -12.20 9.31 7.27
CA VAL A 140 -13.01 8.28 7.93
C VAL A 140 -13.47 7.20 6.95
N ALA A 141 -13.79 7.57 5.70
CA ALA A 141 -14.23 6.62 4.68
C ALA A 141 -13.08 5.70 4.28
N LEU A 142 -11.90 6.27 3.99
CA LEU A 142 -10.68 5.53 3.72
C LEU A 142 -10.31 4.58 4.87
N THR A 143 -10.38 5.08 6.13
CA THR A 143 -10.11 4.29 7.32
C THR A 143 -11.03 3.08 7.42
N ASN A 144 -12.34 3.27 7.24
CA ASN A 144 -13.32 2.19 7.32
C ASN A 144 -13.15 1.17 6.18
N LYS A 145 -12.95 1.63 4.94
CA LYS A 145 -12.67 0.76 3.78
C LYS A 145 -11.39 -0.05 4.01
N LEU A 146 -10.32 0.57 4.51
CA LEU A 146 -9.06 -0.10 4.84
C LEU A 146 -9.24 -1.20 5.89
N LEU A 147 -9.93 -0.91 7.00
CA LEU A 147 -10.16 -1.88 8.05
C LEU A 147 -11.04 -3.05 7.60
N ARG A 148 -12.07 -2.81 6.78
CA ARG A 148 -12.84 -3.87 6.13
C ARG A 148 -11.95 -4.74 5.24
N LEU A 149 -11.06 -4.12 4.46
CA LEU A 149 -10.12 -4.80 3.59
C LEU A 149 -9.16 -5.70 4.37
N VAL A 150 -8.58 -5.18 5.44
CA VAL A 150 -7.66 -5.93 6.33
C VAL A 150 -8.38 -7.07 7.04
N ASN A 151 -9.65 -6.90 7.41
CA ASN A 151 -10.48 -7.93 8.05
C ASN A 151 -11.09 -8.94 7.05
N SER A 152 -10.93 -8.74 5.73
CA SER A 152 -11.36 -9.73 4.75
C SER A 152 -10.57 -11.03 4.93
N VAL A 153 -11.12 -12.15 4.44
CA VAL A 153 -10.58 -13.53 4.61
C VAL A 153 -9.08 -13.67 4.33
N HIS A 154 -8.50 -12.71 3.62
CA HIS A 154 -7.09 -12.72 3.25
C HIS A 154 -6.11 -12.50 4.39
N TYR A 155 -6.45 -11.57 5.29
CA TYR A 155 -5.60 -11.16 6.40
C TYR A 155 -6.10 -11.71 7.74
N ALA A 156 -7.30 -12.31 7.76
CA ALA A 156 -7.89 -12.92 8.94
C ALA A 156 -7.05 -14.08 9.53
N HIS A 157 -6.19 -14.72 8.73
CA HIS A 157 -5.29 -15.78 9.22
C HIS A 157 -4.13 -15.24 10.07
N ALA A 158 -3.83 -13.96 10.00
CA ALA A 158 -2.78 -13.32 10.79
C ALA A 158 -3.27 -12.85 12.17
N SER A 159 -4.59 -12.79 12.39
CA SER A 159 -5.17 -12.28 13.63
C SER A 159 -6.15 -13.26 14.26
N ARG A 160 -6.08 -13.43 15.59
CA ARG A 160 -7.07 -14.18 16.38
C ARG A 160 -8.35 -13.38 16.68
N GLY A 161 -8.62 -12.28 15.96
CA GLY A 161 -9.77 -11.41 16.17
C GLY A 161 -9.93 -10.35 15.10
N THR A 162 -11.00 -9.57 15.17
CA THR A 162 -11.29 -8.47 14.25
C THR A 162 -10.31 -7.32 14.49
N ILE A 163 -9.67 -6.82 13.44
CA ILE A 163 -8.76 -5.66 13.52
C ILE A 163 -9.61 -4.39 13.50
N SER A 164 -9.56 -3.61 14.58
CA SER A 164 -10.36 -2.40 14.76
C SER A 164 -9.58 -1.10 14.58
N THR A 165 -8.24 -1.16 14.48
CA THR A 165 -7.38 0.03 14.38
C THR A 165 -6.37 -0.09 13.24
N VAL A 166 -6.01 1.05 12.63
CA VAL A 166 -4.98 1.11 11.59
C VAL A 166 -3.61 0.73 12.16
N SER A 167 -3.30 1.15 13.38
CA SER A 167 -2.06 0.79 14.07
C SER A 167 -1.93 -0.74 14.24
N ARG A 168 -3.02 -1.43 14.60
CA ARG A 168 -3.04 -2.90 14.68
C ARG A 168 -2.90 -3.55 13.31
N ALA A 169 -3.54 -2.97 12.27
CA ALA A 169 -3.38 -3.41 10.89
C ALA A 169 -1.91 -3.35 10.46
N VAL A 170 -1.21 -2.25 10.74
CA VAL A 170 0.21 -2.09 10.42
C VAL A 170 1.07 -3.13 11.16
N SER A 171 0.81 -3.38 12.44
CA SER A 171 1.57 -4.37 13.23
C SER A 171 1.40 -5.81 12.74
N LEU A 172 0.22 -6.17 12.22
CA LEU A 172 -0.09 -7.54 11.79
C LEU A 172 0.19 -7.80 10.32
N VAL A 173 -0.14 -6.86 9.46
CA VAL A 173 -0.06 -7.00 8.00
C VAL A 173 1.24 -6.39 7.44
N GLY A 174 1.83 -5.46 8.17
CA GLY A 174 3.04 -4.74 7.80
C GLY A 174 2.75 -3.35 7.24
N PHE A 175 3.70 -2.44 7.44
CA PHE A 175 3.62 -1.04 7.03
C PHE A 175 3.38 -0.87 5.52
N ASN A 176 4.18 -1.55 4.70
CA ASN A 176 4.10 -1.47 3.24
C ASN A 176 2.77 -1.97 2.70
N ALA A 177 2.24 -3.08 3.25
CA ALA A 177 0.96 -3.63 2.83
C ALA A 177 -0.19 -2.65 3.12
N VAL A 178 -0.25 -2.09 4.34
CA VAL A 178 -1.28 -1.11 4.73
C VAL A 178 -1.19 0.16 3.90
N ARG A 179 0.03 0.70 3.68
CA ARG A 179 0.26 1.85 2.80
C ARG A 179 -0.28 1.60 1.39
N ASN A 180 0.02 0.44 0.86
CA ASN A 180 -0.33 0.05 -0.50
C ASN A 180 -1.83 -0.16 -0.67
N MET A 181 -2.49 -0.74 0.34
CA MET A 181 -3.95 -0.81 0.41
C MET A 181 -4.57 0.58 0.46
N ALA A 182 -4.03 1.48 1.28
CA ALA A 182 -4.52 2.85 1.38
C ALA A 182 -4.40 3.60 0.04
N LEU A 183 -3.28 3.46 -0.67
CA LEU A 183 -3.11 4.02 -2.02
C LEU A 183 -4.13 3.48 -3.02
N SER A 184 -4.40 2.16 -2.99
CA SER A 184 -5.41 1.53 -3.85
C SER A 184 -6.80 2.06 -3.55
N LEU A 185 -7.14 2.23 -2.28
CA LEU A 185 -8.44 2.75 -1.84
C LEU A 185 -8.64 4.22 -2.17
N VAL A 186 -7.59 5.05 -2.08
CA VAL A 186 -7.64 6.46 -2.52
C VAL A 186 -7.99 6.55 -4.01
N LEU A 187 -7.40 5.68 -4.83
CA LEU A 187 -7.74 5.60 -6.25
C LEU A 187 -9.20 5.20 -6.45
N LEU A 188 -9.69 4.20 -5.71
CA LEU A 188 -11.08 3.75 -5.79
C LEU A 188 -12.07 4.84 -5.37
N ASP A 189 -11.82 5.51 -4.25
CA ASP A 189 -12.72 6.52 -3.69
C ASP A 189 -12.97 7.69 -4.66
N HIS A 190 -11.91 8.13 -5.34
CA HIS A 190 -12.03 9.18 -6.36
C HIS A 190 -12.76 8.74 -7.63
N MET A 191 -13.07 7.45 -7.81
CA MET A 191 -13.76 6.90 -8.98
C MET A 191 -15.27 6.74 -8.79
N GLU A 192 -15.81 6.75 -7.57
CA GLU A 192 -17.20 6.36 -7.29
C GLU A 192 -18.25 7.34 -7.85
N ASP A 193 -17.95 8.64 -7.92
CA ASP A 193 -18.92 9.70 -8.23
C ASP A 193 -18.94 10.16 -9.70
N LYS A 194 -18.59 9.32 -10.67
CA LYS A 194 -18.49 9.73 -12.08
C LYS A 194 -19.55 9.08 -12.97
N ALA A 195 -19.93 9.79 -14.05
CA ALA A 195 -20.89 9.31 -15.05
C ALA A 195 -20.48 7.98 -15.73
N HIS A 196 -19.19 7.61 -15.67
CA HIS A 196 -18.62 6.39 -16.25
C HIS A 196 -18.18 5.39 -15.16
N ALA A 197 -18.82 5.41 -14.01
CA ALA A 197 -18.45 4.59 -12.84
C ALA A 197 -18.40 3.07 -13.12
N SER A 198 -19.20 2.57 -14.07
CA SER A 198 -19.20 1.14 -14.42
C SER A 198 -17.89 0.72 -15.10
N GLN A 199 -17.40 1.50 -16.06
CA GLN A 199 -16.14 1.23 -16.77
C GLN A 199 -14.94 1.37 -15.82
N MET A 200 -14.97 2.39 -14.96
CA MET A 200 -13.93 2.59 -13.97
C MET A 200 -13.88 1.46 -12.94
N ARG A 201 -15.02 0.95 -12.48
CA ARG A 201 -15.08 -0.23 -11.60
C ARG A 201 -14.56 -1.49 -12.30
N GLU A 202 -14.86 -1.67 -13.58
CA GLU A 202 -14.32 -2.78 -14.37
C GLU A 202 -12.79 -2.73 -14.45
N GLU A 203 -12.22 -1.58 -14.78
CA GLU A 203 -10.76 -1.39 -14.82
C GLU A 203 -10.10 -1.54 -13.44
N PHE A 204 -10.75 -1.06 -12.40
CA PHE A 204 -10.27 -1.25 -11.03
C PHE A 204 -10.28 -2.73 -10.62
N LEU A 205 -11.38 -3.45 -10.85
CA LEU A 205 -11.48 -4.88 -10.56
C LEU A 205 -10.48 -5.69 -11.37
N ARG A 206 -10.23 -5.32 -12.63
CA ARG A 206 -9.21 -5.93 -13.45
C ARG A 206 -7.81 -5.72 -12.88
N ALA A 207 -7.50 -4.50 -12.45
CA ALA A 207 -6.22 -4.18 -11.82
C ALA A 207 -6.04 -4.91 -10.49
N MET A 208 -7.11 -5.00 -9.67
CA MET A 208 -7.12 -5.75 -8.41
C MET A 208 -6.97 -7.26 -8.64
N MET A 209 -7.60 -7.82 -9.69
CA MET A 209 -7.41 -9.22 -10.06
C MET A 209 -5.96 -9.49 -10.46
N ALA A 210 -5.36 -8.62 -11.28
CA ALA A 210 -3.96 -8.73 -11.67
C ALA A 210 -3.04 -8.66 -10.44
N GLY A 211 -3.28 -7.73 -9.52
CA GLY A 211 -2.54 -7.64 -8.25
C GLY A 211 -2.67 -8.93 -7.42
N SER A 212 -3.89 -9.45 -7.27
CA SER A 212 -4.16 -10.67 -6.51
C SER A 212 -3.47 -11.89 -7.11
N VAL A 213 -3.52 -12.06 -8.44
CA VAL A 213 -2.80 -13.15 -9.14
C VAL A 213 -1.29 -12.99 -8.95
N ALA A 214 -0.75 -11.79 -9.13
CA ALA A 214 0.68 -11.54 -8.96
C ALA A 214 1.19 -11.90 -7.56
N ALA A 215 0.42 -11.56 -6.53
CA ALA A 215 0.74 -11.94 -5.15
C ALA A 215 0.75 -13.45 -4.94
N GLU A 216 -0.23 -14.17 -5.51
CA GLU A 216 -0.33 -15.63 -5.41
C GLU A 216 0.76 -16.38 -6.19
N LEU A 217 1.34 -15.76 -7.22
CA LEU A 217 2.47 -16.30 -7.99
C LEU A 217 3.83 -16.11 -7.28
N CYS A 218 3.86 -15.38 -6.17
CA CYS A 218 5.05 -15.12 -5.38
C CYS A 218 5.01 -15.86 -4.03
N SER A 219 6.19 -16.05 -3.42
CA SER A 219 6.25 -16.52 -2.04
C SER A 219 5.63 -15.48 -1.10
N PRO A 220 4.91 -15.93 -0.04
CA PRO A 220 4.31 -15.00 0.92
C PRO A 220 5.31 -14.02 1.53
N GLY A 221 4.90 -12.78 1.77
CA GLY A 221 5.72 -11.73 2.37
C GLY A 221 5.93 -10.52 1.45
N GLN A 222 6.97 -9.75 1.70
CA GLN A 222 7.25 -8.48 1.02
C GLN A 222 7.26 -8.59 -0.52
N VAL A 223 7.77 -9.69 -1.06
CA VAL A 223 7.82 -9.93 -2.52
C VAL A 223 6.41 -10.04 -3.12
N ALA A 224 5.47 -10.69 -2.42
CA ALA A 224 4.08 -10.81 -2.86
C ALA A 224 3.37 -9.44 -2.83
N GLU A 225 3.68 -8.61 -1.84
CA GLU A 225 3.15 -7.25 -1.74
C GLU A 225 3.65 -6.35 -2.88
N GLU A 226 4.96 -6.40 -3.17
CA GLU A 226 5.55 -5.66 -4.29
C GLU A 226 4.99 -6.13 -5.64
N ALA A 227 4.77 -7.45 -5.81
CA ALA A 227 4.15 -8.03 -6.99
C ALA A 227 2.71 -7.56 -7.17
N PHE A 228 1.92 -7.56 -6.08
CA PHE A 228 0.54 -7.06 -6.09
C PHE A 228 0.48 -5.63 -6.63
N ILE A 229 1.29 -4.74 -6.07
CA ILE A 229 1.28 -3.33 -6.43
C ILE A 229 1.83 -3.11 -7.82
N GLY A 230 2.94 -3.75 -8.16
CA GLY A 230 3.52 -3.67 -9.49
C GLY A 230 2.51 -4.05 -10.57
N ALA A 231 1.78 -5.16 -10.39
CA ALA A 231 0.76 -5.62 -11.32
C ALA A 231 -0.45 -4.68 -11.41
N MET A 232 -0.92 -4.19 -10.26
CA MET A 232 -2.04 -3.24 -10.20
C MET A 232 -1.68 -1.91 -10.89
N PHE A 233 -0.51 -1.34 -10.58
CA PHE A 233 -0.09 -0.06 -11.13
C PHE A 233 0.38 -0.11 -12.59
N GLN A 234 0.64 -1.30 -13.17
CA GLN A 234 0.78 -1.43 -14.63
C GLN A 234 -0.48 -0.95 -15.39
N ASN A 235 -1.63 -0.91 -14.73
CA ASN A 235 -2.88 -0.41 -15.28
C ASN A 235 -3.16 1.06 -14.95
N LEU A 236 -2.27 1.75 -14.21
CA LEU A 236 -2.51 3.12 -13.75
C LEU A 236 -2.85 4.07 -14.89
N GLY A 237 -2.11 4.04 -15.99
CA GLY A 237 -2.37 4.94 -17.13
C GLY A 237 -3.74 4.71 -17.77
N ARG A 238 -4.19 3.45 -17.86
CA ARG A 238 -5.52 3.13 -18.34
C ARG A 238 -6.60 3.62 -17.38
N MET A 239 -6.47 3.34 -16.08
CA MET A 239 -7.41 3.83 -15.07
C MET A 239 -7.52 5.36 -15.10
N LEU A 240 -6.39 6.06 -15.22
CA LEU A 240 -6.37 7.52 -15.34
C LEU A 240 -6.99 8.01 -16.65
N CYS A 241 -6.82 7.28 -17.74
CA CYS A 241 -7.47 7.60 -19.00
C CYS A 241 -9.00 7.49 -18.88
N GLU A 242 -9.51 6.40 -18.31
CA GLU A 242 -10.96 6.25 -18.09
C GLU A 242 -11.51 7.35 -17.15
N PHE A 243 -10.73 7.77 -16.18
CA PHE A 243 -11.14 8.78 -15.21
C PHE A 243 -11.12 10.21 -15.75
N TYR A 244 -10.03 10.60 -16.42
CA TYR A 244 -9.83 11.99 -16.87
C TYR A 244 -10.20 12.23 -18.33
N PHE A 245 -10.19 11.19 -19.17
CA PHE A 245 -10.35 11.25 -20.62
C PHE A 245 -11.33 10.16 -21.13
N PRO A 246 -12.58 10.13 -20.61
CA PRO A 246 -13.52 9.04 -20.92
C PRO A 246 -13.90 8.95 -22.40
N GLU A 247 -13.92 10.07 -23.11
CA GLU A 247 -14.20 10.10 -24.56
C GLU A 247 -13.05 9.48 -25.35
N GLU A 248 -11.80 9.82 -25.01
CA GLU A 248 -10.61 9.25 -25.60
C GLU A 248 -10.49 7.75 -25.24
N ALA A 249 -10.81 7.36 -24.01
CA ALA A 249 -10.85 5.96 -23.60
C ALA A 249 -11.86 5.15 -24.43
N GLN A 250 -13.04 5.71 -24.68
CA GLN A 250 -14.04 5.11 -25.56
C GLN A 250 -13.52 4.99 -27.00
N GLN A 251 -12.81 5.98 -27.52
CA GLN A 251 -12.20 5.92 -28.83
C GLN A 251 -11.13 4.83 -28.91
N VAL A 252 -10.28 4.70 -27.89
CA VAL A 252 -9.28 3.62 -27.81
C VAL A 252 -9.96 2.25 -27.88
N ARG A 253 -11.02 2.03 -27.09
CA ARG A 253 -11.80 0.77 -27.14
C ARG A 253 -12.38 0.51 -28.53
N SER A 254 -12.91 1.53 -29.18
CA SER A 254 -13.46 1.43 -30.54
C SER A 254 -12.41 1.05 -31.57
N VAL A 255 -11.21 1.62 -31.46
CA VAL A 255 -10.07 1.31 -32.34
C VAL A 255 -9.59 -0.12 -32.13
N VAL A 256 -9.51 -0.59 -30.86
CA VAL A 256 -9.16 -1.99 -30.51
C VAL A 256 -10.20 -2.96 -31.06
N ALA A 257 -11.49 -2.66 -30.87
CA ALA A 257 -12.58 -3.51 -31.34
C ALA A 257 -12.62 -3.62 -32.88
N ALA A 258 -12.19 -2.57 -33.60
CA ALA A 258 -12.10 -2.60 -35.06
C ALA A 258 -10.99 -3.53 -35.60
N GLY A 259 -10.07 -4.01 -34.76
CA GLY A 259 -9.03 -5.00 -35.08
C GLY A 259 -8.01 -4.56 -36.15
N ARG A 260 -7.92 -3.26 -36.44
CA ARG A 260 -7.13 -2.72 -37.56
C ARG A 260 -5.67 -2.44 -37.21
N LEU A 261 -5.30 -2.45 -35.93
CA LEU A 261 -3.96 -2.10 -35.47
C LEU A 261 -3.17 -3.35 -35.00
N GLN A 262 -1.97 -3.49 -35.56
CA GLN A 262 -0.97 -4.41 -34.99
C GLN A 262 -0.35 -3.72 -33.75
N GLY A 263 -0.38 -4.38 -32.59
CA GLY A 263 0.16 -3.85 -31.34
C GLY A 263 -0.87 -3.58 -30.25
N GLY A 264 -2.13 -3.92 -30.49
CA GLY A 264 -3.18 -3.95 -29.49
C GLY A 264 -3.52 -2.57 -28.90
N GLU A 265 -3.84 -2.58 -27.64
CA GLU A 265 -4.37 -1.42 -26.91
C GLU A 265 -3.37 -0.27 -26.70
N GLU A 266 -2.07 -0.59 -26.50
CA GLU A 266 -1.03 0.44 -26.38
C GLU A 266 -0.90 1.26 -27.68
N SER A 267 -0.94 0.58 -28.83
CA SER A 267 -0.91 1.25 -30.14
C SER A 267 -2.15 2.10 -30.39
N ALA A 268 -3.32 1.63 -29.93
CA ALA A 268 -4.56 2.40 -30.00
C ALA A 268 -4.50 3.64 -29.08
N ALA A 269 -3.93 3.51 -27.87
CA ALA A 269 -3.71 4.63 -26.97
C ALA A 269 -2.76 5.68 -27.57
N VAL A 270 -1.67 5.25 -28.19
CA VAL A 270 -0.75 6.17 -28.90
C VAL A 270 -1.47 6.89 -30.05
N GLN A 271 -2.33 6.20 -30.80
CA GLN A 271 -3.07 6.81 -31.89
C GLN A 271 -4.07 7.88 -31.41
N VAL A 272 -4.74 7.64 -30.28
CA VAL A 272 -5.83 8.51 -29.79
C VAL A 272 -5.28 9.61 -28.86
N LEU A 273 -4.39 9.25 -27.92
CA LEU A 273 -3.86 10.16 -26.91
C LEU A 273 -2.53 10.81 -27.30
N GLY A 274 -1.85 10.25 -28.32
CA GLY A 274 -0.46 10.58 -28.65
C GLY A 274 0.57 9.99 -27.69
N LEU A 275 0.15 9.14 -26.75
CA LEU A 275 0.97 8.52 -25.71
C LEU A 275 0.37 7.17 -25.30
N GLY A 276 1.22 6.15 -25.05
CA GLY A 276 0.78 4.85 -24.54
C GLY A 276 0.33 4.92 -23.08
N PHE A 277 -0.49 3.96 -22.67
CA PHE A 277 -0.95 3.88 -21.28
C PHE A 277 0.21 3.65 -20.29
N GLU A 278 1.21 2.86 -20.68
CA GLU A 278 2.39 2.64 -19.86
C GLU A 278 3.15 3.95 -19.57
N ASP A 279 3.35 4.77 -20.59
CA ASP A 279 4.05 6.04 -20.46
C ASP A 279 3.23 7.10 -19.70
N LEU A 280 1.91 7.10 -19.88
CA LEU A 280 1.00 7.94 -19.10
C LEU A 280 1.06 7.57 -17.62
N GLY A 281 0.93 6.28 -17.31
CA GLY A 281 0.98 5.78 -15.93
C GLY A 281 2.33 6.05 -15.27
N ALA A 282 3.44 5.78 -15.95
CA ALA A 282 4.79 6.05 -15.43
C ALA A 282 5.06 7.56 -15.27
N GLY A 283 4.54 8.41 -16.17
CA GLY A 283 4.64 9.85 -16.08
C GLY A 283 3.91 10.41 -14.85
N VAL A 284 2.68 9.97 -14.63
CA VAL A 284 1.89 10.35 -13.45
C VAL A 284 2.52 9.79 -12.16
N ALA A 285 2.96 8.54 -12.15
CA ALA A 285 3.63 7.93 -11.02
C ALA A 285 4.86 8.74 -10.56
N ARG A 286 5.62 9.29 -11.52
CA ARG A 286 6.75 10.19 -11.25
C ARG A 286 6.29 11.51 -10.64
N VAL A 287 5.23 12.12 -11.18
CA VAL A 287 4.67 13.37 -10.65
C VAL A 287 4.14 13.19 -9.24
N TRP A 288 3.56 12.01 -8.94
CA TRP A 288 3.10 11.65 -7.58
C TRP A 288 4.24 11.27 -6.64
N GLY A 289 5.48 11.19 -7.11
CA GLY A 289 6.65 10.84 -6.28
C GLY A 289 6.67 9.36 -5.84
N LEU A 290 6.06 8.45 -6.62
CA LEU A 290 6.10 7.02 -6.31
C LEU A 290 7.56 6.51 -6.29
N PRO A 291 7.91 5.54 -5.41
CA PRO A 291 9.25 4.99 -5.33
C PRO A 291 9.76 4.47 -6.67
N GLU A 292 11.05 4.63 -6.93
CA GLU A 292 11.66 4.20 -8.21
C GLU A 292 11.55 2.69 -8.43
N SER A 293 11.63 1.90 -7.35
CA SER A 293 11.40 0.44 -7.39
C SER A 293 10.02 0.11 -7.97
N LEU A 294 8.98 0.82 -7.50
CA LEU A 294 7.62 0.65 -8.00
C LEU A 294 7.49 1.14 -9.45
N GLN A 295 8.04 2.30 -9.79
CA GLN A 295 8.03 2.80 -11.17
C GLN A 295 8.71 1.81 -12.14
N ARG A 296 9.76 1.11 -11.70
CA ARG A 296 10.40 0.04 -12.49
C ARG A 296 9.51 -1.20 -12.65
N CYS A 297 8.80 -1.62 -11.60
CA CYS A 297 7.86 -2.74 -11.66
C CYS A 297 6.64 -2.47 -12.55
N MET A 298 6.23 -1.20 -12.69
CA MET A 298 5.14 -0.78 -13.58
C MET A 298 5.47 -0.96 -15.06
N ARG A 299 6.75 -0.94 -15.43
CA ARG A 299 7.19 -1.11 -16.82
C ARG A 299 7.03 -2.55 -17.28
N LYS A 300 6.32 -2.76 -18.39
CA LYS A 300 6.16 -4.09 -18.99
C LYS A 300 7.52 -4.59 -19.53
N PRO A 301 7.86 -5.87 -19.37
CA PRO A 301 9.03 -6.44 -20.01
C PRO A 301 8.84 -6.45 -21.53
N MET A 302 9.92 -6.25 -22.28
CA MET A 302 9.86 -6.27 -23.75
C MET A 302 9.97 -7.68 -24.31
N GLY A 303 9.23 -7.96 -25.35
CA GLY A 303 9.29 -9.22 -26.11
C GLY A 303 8.49 -10.36 -25.51
N ALA A 304 8.71 -11.56 -26.05
CA ALA A 304 8.07 -12.78 -25.57
C ALA A 304 8.67 -13.25 -24.24
N PRO A 305 7.91 -13.97 -23.41
CA PRO A 305 8.45 -14.55 -22.17
C PRO A 305 9.65 -15.44 -22.46
N PRO A 306 10.78 -15.27 -21.74
CA PRO A 306 11.97 -16.05 -21.97
C PRO A 306 11.73 -17.52 -21.63
N MET A 307 12.35 -18.43 -22.41
CA MET A 307 12.27 -19.87 -22.21
C MET A 307 13.07 -20.38 -20.99
N ARG A 308 13.58 -19.49 -20.18
CA ARG A 308 14.30 -19.76 -18.92
C ARG A 308 13.70 -18.94 -17.79
N SER A 309 13.94 -19.35 -16.54
CA SER A 309 13.53 -18.59 -15.38
C SER A 309 14.06 -17.17 -15.43
N ALA A 310 13.19 -16.20 -15.21
CA ALA A 310 13.61 -14.81 -15.03
C ALA A 310 14.51 -14.67 -13.79
N GLU A 311 15.49 -13.79 -13.87
CA GLU A 311 16.35 -13.48 -12.72
C GLU A 311 15.50 -12.96 -11.55
N GLN A 312 15.95 -13.27 -10.33
CA GLN A 312 15.24 -12.78 -9.13
C GLN A 312 15.32 -11.24 -9.05
N GLY A 313 14.36 -10.62 -8.37
CA GLY A 313 14.27 -9.18 -8.22
C GLY A 313 13.28 -8.53 -9.18
N VAL A 314 13.55 -7.29 -9.58
CA VAL A 314 12.63 -6.43 -10.35
C VAL A 314 12.22 -7.07 -11.69
N GLU A 315 13.13 -7.76 -12.38
CA GLU A 315 12.80 -8.39 -13.67
C GLU A 315 11.76 -9.50 -13.50
N ARG A 316 11.93 -10.35 -12.49
CA ARG A 316 10.94 -11.39 -12.18
C ARG A 316 9.58 -10.78 -11.83
N LEU A 317 9.56 -9.70 -11.03
CA LEU A 317 8.33 -9.01 -10.67
C LEU A 317 7.61 -8.42 -11.89
N ARG A 318 8.35 -7.89 -12.85
CA ARG A 318 7.78 -7.40 -14.12
C ARG A 318 7.12 -8.51 -14.93
N TRP A 319 7.75 -9.69 -15.01
CA TRP A 319 7.16 -10.85 -15.69
C TRP A 319 5.96 -11.42 -14.93
N VAL A 320 6.03 -11.47 -13.60
CA VAL A 320 4.89 -11.84 -12.75
C VAL A 320 3.72 -10.88 -12.99
N ALA A 321 3.97 -9.58 -12.97
CA ALA A 321 2.95 -8.56 -13.21
C ALA A 321 2.34 -8.66 -14.62
N MET A 322 3.15 -8.93 -15.64
CA MET A 322 2.67 -9.12 -17.01
C MET A 322 1.81 -10.37 -17.14
N ALA A 323 2.25 -11.51 -16.59
CA ALA A 323 1.48 -12.75 -16.58
C ALA A 323 0.13 -12.56 -15.85
N ALA A 324 0.15 -11.92 -14.68
CA ALA A 324 -1.05 -11.66 -13.90
C ALA A 324 -2.04 -10.73 -14.63
N ASN A 325 -1.56 -9.71 -15.32
CA ASN A 325 -2.39 -8.83 -16.14
C ASN A 325 -3.00 -9.56 -17.36
N GLU A 326 -2.25 -10.48 -17.98
CA GLU A 326 -2.77 -11.29 -19.07
C GLU A 326 -3.84 -12.28 -18.58
N VAL A 327 -3.65 -12.90 -17.42
CA VAL A 327 -4.66 -13.75 -16.76
C VAL A 327 -5.93 -12.94 -16.45
N ALA A 328 -5.79 -11.76 -15.83
CA ALA A 328 -6.93 -10.89 -15.52
C ALA A 328 -7.70 -10.46 -16.79
N SER A 329 -6.98 -10.13 -17.86
CA SER A 329 -7.58 -9.78 -19.15
C SER A 329 -8.28 -10.96 -19.81
N THR A 330 -7.71 -12.17 -19.70
CA THR A 330 -8.34 -13.40 -20.20
C THR A 330 -9.66 -13.68 -19.47
N LEU A 331 -9.69 -13.57 -18.15
CA LEU A 331 -10.91 -13.74 -17.35
C LEU A 331 -11.98 -12.70 -17.69
N LEU A 332 -11.58 -11.47 -17.97
CA LEU A 332 -12.50 -10.39 -18.30
C LEU A 332 -13.15 -10.54 -19.67
N HIS A 333 -12.38 -10.94 -20.70
CA HIS A 333 -12.80 -10.88 -22.10
C HIS A 333 -13.17 -12.23 -22.72
N SER A 334 -12.83 -13.37 -22.08
CA SER A 334 -13.19 -14.69 -22.61
C SER A 334 -14.62 -15.07 -22.24
N GLY A 335 -15.33 -15.71 -23.19
CA GLY A 335 -16.61 -16.36 -22.87
C GLY A 335 -16.37 -17.66 -22.10
N ASP A 336 -17.34 -18.08 -21.27
CA ASP A 336 -17.19 -19.16 -20.28
C ASP A 336 -16.62 -20.48 -20.88
N ALA A 337 -17.01 -20.84 -22.11
CA ALA A 337 -16.54 -22.05 -22.77
C ALA A 337 -15.07 -22.04 -23.21
N GLN A 338 -14.45 -20.89 -23.35
CA GLN A 338 -13.06 -20.74 -23.83
C GLN A 338 -12.08 -20.24 -22.75
N THR A 339 -12.62 -19.88 -21.60
CA THR A 339 -11.82 -19.24 -20.55
C THR A 339 -10.75 -20.20 -20.02
N GLU A 340 -11.12 -21.45 -19.75
CA GLU A 340 -10.21 -22.46 -19.19
C GLU A 340 -9.06 -22.77 -20.16
N ASP A 341 -9.36 -23.01 -21.44
CA ASP A 341 -8.32 -23.29 -22.45
C ASP A 341 -7.34 -22.11 -22.60
N ARG A 342 -7.85 -20.90 -22.60
CA ARG A 342 -7.02 -19.69 -22.69
C ARG A 342 -6.18 -19.47 -21.44
N LEU A 343 -6.72 -19.74 -20.27
CA LEU A 343 -5.95 -19.67 -19.00
C LEU A 343 -4.82 -20.70 -19.01
N GLN A 344 -5.09 -21.94 -19.45
CA GLN A 344 -4.06 -22.97 -19.57
C GLN A 344 -2.97 -22.57 -20.58
N GLN A 345 -3.35 -22.00 -21.73
CA GLN A 345 -2.37 -21.48 -22.70
C GLN A 345 -1.53 -20.35 -22.11
N THR A 346 -2.15 -19.43 -21.38
CA THR A 346 -1.42 -18.35 -20.70
C THR A 346 -0.50 -18.92 -19.63
N ALA A 347 -0.96 -19.85 -18.80
CA ALA A 347 -0.16 -20.52 -17.79
C ALA A 347 1.05 -21.24 -18.41
N ALA A 348 0.83 -22.02 -19.49
CA ALA A 348 1.91 -22.72 -20.19
C ALA A 348 2.96 -21.76 -20.78
N ARG A 349 2.54 -20.59 -21.28
CA ARG A 349 3.43 -19.56 -21.83
C ARG A 349 4.39 -19.01 -20.78
N TYR A 350 3.91 -18.76 -19.56
CA TYR A 350 4.70 -18.14 -18.50
C TYR A 350 5.39 -19.15 -17.55
N ALA A 351 5.03 -20.42 -17.62
CA ALA A 351 5.51 -21.47 -16.71
C ALA A 351 7.04 -21.50 -16.56
N ARG A 352 7.77 -21.47 -17.66
CA ARG A 352 9.24 -21.50 -17.64
C ARG A 352 9.85 -20.20 -17.13
N THR A 353 9.30 -19.06 -17.53
CA THR A 353 9.75 -17.73 -17.10
C THR A 353 9.60 -17.55 -15.60
N LEU A 354 8.49 -18.02 -15.02
CA LEU A 354 8.18 -17.88 -13.60
C LEU A 354 8.76 -19.04 -12.76
N ALA A 355 9.30 -20.08 -13.39
CA ALA A 355 9.72 -21.33 -12.74
C ALA A 355 8.59 -21.98 -11.93
N LEU A 356 7.38 -21.96 -12.47
CA LEU A 356 6.17 -22.55 -11.90
C LEU A 356 5.55 -23.55 -12.90
N SER A 357 4.83 -24.57 -12.41
CA SER A 357 4.06 -25.43 -13.31
C SER A 357 2.79 -24.70 -13.79
N PRO A 358 2.24 -25.03 -14.96
CA PRO A 358 0.97 -24.48 -15.42
C PRO A 358 -0.16 -24.69 -14.41
N GLU A 359 -0.19 -25.84 -13.72
CA GLU A 359 -1.17 -26.19 -12.69
C GLU A 359 -1.04 -25.25 -11.48
N ALA A 360 0.21 -24.97 -11.05
CA ALA A 360 0.45 -24.03 -9.94
C ALA A 360 -0.01 -22.60 -10.28
N ILE A 361 0.11 -22.18 -11.55
CA ILE A 361 -0.40 -20.88 -12.01
C ILE A 361 -1.94 -20.89 -12.03
N ALA A 362 -2.56 -21.99 -12.47
CA ALA A 362 -4.02 -22.13 -12.45
C ALA A 362 -4.57 -22.11 -11.02
N GLU A 363 -3.97 -22.84 -10.08
CA GLU A 363 -4.33 -22.82 -8.67
C GLU A 363 -4.15 -21.43 -8.04
N ALA A 364 -3.04 -20.74 -8.34
CA ALA A 364 -2.82 -19.37 -7.89
C ALA A 364 -3.91 -18.43 -8.43
N THR A 365 -4.33 -18.61 -9.70
CA THR A 365 -5.42 -17.84 -10.30
C THR A 365 -6.75 -18.11 -9.59
N LEU A 366 -7.05 -19.36 -9.24
CA LEU A 366 -8.26 -19.71 -8.51
C LEU A 366 -8.26 -19.08 -7.09
N ARG A 367 -7.15 -19.20 -6.37
CA ARG A 367 -7.01 -18.53 -5.06
C ARG A 367 -7.19 -17.02 -5.18
N ALA A 368 -6.59 -16.39 -6.20
CA ALA A 368 -6.73 -14.96 -6.45
C ALA A 368 -8.20 -14.56 -6.74
N ARG A 369 -8.98 -15.40 -7.47
CA ARG A 369 -10.41 -15.14 -7.68
C ARG A 369 -11.22 -15.16 -6.39
N HIS A 370 -11.00 -16.16 -5.53
CA HIS A 370 -11.64 -16.19 -4.21
C HIS A 370 -11.32 -14.94 -3.41
N LYS A 371 -10.09 -14.50 -3.49
CA LYS A 371 -9.59 -13.30 -2.86
C LYS A 371 -10.29 -12.05 -3.39
N LEU A 372 -10.41 -11.91 -4.69
CA LEU A 372 -11.08 -10.76 -5.31
C LEU A 372 -12.56 -10.69 -4.92
N VAL A 373 -13.25 -11.83 -4.84
CA VAL A 373 -14.65 -11.89 -4.40
C VAL A 373 -14.78 -11.35 -2.97
N SER A 374 -13.93 -11.83 -2.05
CA SER A 374 -13.91 -11.34 -0.67
C SER A 374 -13.60 -9.84 -0.58
N LEU A 375 -12.67 -9.36 -1.41
CA LEU A 375 -12.31 -7.95 -1.50
C LEU A 375 -13.47 -7.09 -2.02
N ALA A 376 -14.13 -7.53 -3.10
CA ALA A 376 -15.27 -6.83 -3.67
C ALA A 376 -16.44 -6.74 -2.68
N GLN A 377 -16.70 -7.81 -1.92
CA GLN A 377 -17.69 -7.81 -0.83
C GLN A 377 -17.31 -6.87 0.31
N ALA A 378 -16.03 -6.89 0.75
CA ALA A 378 -15.54 -6.00 1.81
C ALA A 378 -15.62 -4.51 1.45
N LEU A 379 -15.47 -4.18 0.17
CA LEU A 379 -15.53 -2.82 -0.36
C LEU A 379 -16.93 -2.43 -0.87
N ASP A 380 -17.92 -3.32 -0.76
CA ASP A 380 -19.29 -3.13 -1.27
C ASP A 380 -19.33 -2.74 -2.77
N LEU A 381 -18.45 -3.35 -3.56
CA LEU A 381 -18.35 -3.07 -4.99
C LEU A 381 -19.50 -3.74 -5.73
N GLN A 382 -20.52 -2.97 -6.06
CA GLN A 382 -21.65 -3.44 -6.84
C GLN A 382 -21.30 -3.48 -8.32
N VAL A 383 -21.46 -4.64 -8.92
CA VAL A 383 -21.21 -4.89 -10.34
C VAL A 383 -22.49 -5.33 -11.01
N ALA A 384 -22.82 -4.75 -12.17
CA ALA A 384 -24.02 -5.09 -12.89
C ALA A 384 -23.98 -6.59 -13.31
N PRO A 385 -25.05 -7.36 -13.03
CA PRO A 385 -25.14 -8.75 -13.48
C PRO A 385 -24.94 -8.85 -15.00
N GLY A 386 -24.12 -9.81 -15.44
CA GLY A 386 -23.81 -10.02 -16.87
C GLY A 386 -22.77 -9.06 -17.47
N SER A 387 -22.23 -8.10 -16.70
CA SER A 387 -21.10 -7.28 -17.15
C SER A 387 -19.80 -8.09 -17.26
N ALA A 388 -18.82 -7.58 -18.02
CA ALA A 388 -17.50 -8.21 -18.10
C ALA A 388 -16.84 -8.30 -16.69
N ALA A 389 -17.01 -7.29 -15.86
CA ALA A 389 -16.53 -7.27 -14.49
C ALA A 389 -17.15 -8.37 -13.60
N ALA A 390 -18.41 -8.75 -13.83
CA ALA A 390 -19.06 -9.84 -13.11
C ALA A 390 -18.35 -11.19 -13.31
N ARG A 391 -17.71 -11.41 -14.46
CA ARG A 391 -16.94 -12.63 -14.74
C ARG A 391 -15.73 -12.78 -13.83
N LEU A 392 -15.10 -11.68 -13.43
CA LEU A 392 -13.99 -11.69 -12.48
C LEU A 392 -14.44 -12.17 -11.10
N LEU A 393 -15.69 -11.89 -10.73
CA LEU A 393 -16.29 -12.24 -9.43
C LEU A 393 -17.04 -13.58 -9.45
N THR A 394 -17.23 -14.21 -10.62
CA THR A 394 -17.88 -15.51 -10.74
C THR A 394 -16.85 -16.62 -10.50
N LEU A 395 -17.07 -17.44 -9.49
CA LEU A 395 -16.21 -18.61 -9.22
C LEU A 395 -16.63 -19.76 -10.17
N PRO A 396 -15.66 -20.56 -10.66
CA PRO A 396 -16.00 -21.77 -11.43
C PRO A 396 -16.82 -22.69 -10.54
N THR A 397 -17.96 -23.15 -11.05
CA THR A 397 -18.77 -24.19 -10.39
C THR A 397 -17.93 -25.48 -10.37
N PRO A 398 -17.74 -26.16 -9.22
CA PRO A 398 -17.08 -27.45 -9.21
C PRO A 398 -17.85 -28.40 -10.17
N GLN A 399 -17.16 -28.92 -11.17
CA GLN A 399 -17.74 -30.01 -11.97
C GLN A 399 -18.06 -31.17 -11.01
N ALA A 400 -19.30 -31.60 -11.03
CA ALA A 400 -19.85 -32.66 -10.15
C ALA A 400 -19.39 -34.07 -10.58
N ASP A 401 -18.07 -34.30 -10.66
CA ASP A 401 -17.48 -35.59 -11.00
C ASP A 401 -16.39 -36.10 -10.06
N ALA A 402 -16.30 -35.56 -8.86
CA ALA A 402 -15.55 -36.18 -7.77
C ALA A 402 -16.52 -36.40 -6.60
N ALA A 403 -16.90 -37.64 -6.34
CA ALA A 403 -17.62 -38.00 -5.14
C ALA A 403 -16.84 -37.56 -3.92
N VAL A 404 -17.27 -36.47 -3.29
CA VAL A 404 -16.72 -35.96 -2.05
C VAL A 404 -17.02 -36.99 -0.97
N PRO A 405 -16.05 -37.54 -0.23
CA PRO A 405 -16.32 -38.41 0.90
C PRO A 405 -17.24 -37.71 1.90
N GLN A 406 -18.30 -38.43 2.35
CA GLN A 406 -19.31 -37.88 3.28
C GLN A 406 -18.71 -37.29 4.57
N ASP A 407 -17.50 -37.70 4.97
CA ASP A 407 -16.78 -37.16 6.12
C ASP A 407 -16.26 -35.71 5.93
N ALA A 408 -16.10 -35.25 4.67
CA ALA A 408 -15.70 -33.86 4.39
C ALA A 408 -16.86 -32.86 4.53
N LEU A 409 -18.09 -33.32 4.32
CA LEU A 409 -19.30 -32.51 4.53
C LEU A 409 -19.54 -32.22 6.02
N ALA A 410 -19.31 -33.20 6.90
CA ALA A 410 -19.44 -33.03 8.34
C ALA A 410 -18.42 -32.02 8.93
N LEU A 411 -17.22 -31.94 8.33
CA LEU A 411 -16.19 -30.94 8.69
C LEU A 411 -16.49 -29.54 8.15
N LEU A 412 -17.24 -29.43 7.05
CA LEU A 412 -17.72 -28.16 6.49
C LEU A 412 -18.89 -27.60 7.30
N GLU A 413 -19.80 -28.45 7.79
CA GLU A 413 -20.92 -28.04 8.65
C GLU A 413 -20.45 -27.57 10.04
N LEU A 414 -19.36 -28.13 10.58
CA LEU A 414 -18.73 -27.67 11.83
C LEU A 414 -17.93 -26.35 11.66
N ARG A 415 -17.60 -25.97 10.44
CA ARG A 415 -16.94 -24.68 10.10
C ARG A 415 -17.89 -23.58 9.67
N ALA A 416 -19.12 -23.91 9.36
CA ALA A 416 -20.21 -22.97 9.08
C ALA A 416 -20.93 -22.52 10.36
N ALA A 417 -20.20 -22.28 11.42
CA ALA A 417 -20.64 -21.32 12.41
C ALA A 417 -20.60 -19.96 11.68
N GLU A 418 -21.78 -19.49 11.31
CA GLU A 418 -22.01 -18.24 10.60
C GLU A 418 -21.10 -17.14 11.15
N PRO A 419 -20.32 -16.44 10.28
CA PRO A 419 -19.88 -15.14 10.66
C PRO A 419 -21.15 -14.33 10.85
N GLN A 420 -21.46 -13.94 12.07
CA GLN A 420 -22.49 -12.94 12.30
C GLN A 420 -22.16 -11.78 11.37
N PRO A 421 -23.11 -11.35 10.51
CA PRO A 421 -22.89 -10.17 9.70
C PRO A 421 -22.58 -9.06 10.69
N LEU A 422 -21.42 -8.42 10.54
CA LEU A 422 -21.19 -7.12 11.15
C LEU A 422 -22.41 -6.28 10.78
N PRO A 423 -23.10 -5.67 11.75
CA PRO A 423 -24.25 -4.85 11.44
C PRO A 423 -23.82 -3.88 10.36
N ALA A 424 -24.63 -3.78 9.30
CA ALA A 424 -24.45 -2.83 8.22
C ALA A 424 -24.45 -1.45 8.85
N VAL A 425 -23.26 -0.95 9.18
CA VAL A 425 -23.08 0.39 9.70
C VAL A 425 -23.06 1.30 8.51
N LEU A 426 -24.26 1.71 8.15
CA LEU A 426 -24.62 3.01 7.60
C LEU A 426 -23.70 3.56 6.51
N GLU A 427 -24.18 3.34 5.28
CA GLU A 427 -24.01 4.31 4.21
C GLU A 427 -24.48 5.70 4.69
N SER A 428 -23.59 6.67 4.40
CA SER A 428 -23.94 8.07 4.20
C SER A 428 -24.86 8.73 5.21
N GLN A 429 -24.25 9.46 6.13
CA GLN A 429 -24.77 10.81 6.38
C GLN A 429 -23.62 11.79 6.55
N ALA A 430 -23.60 12.78 5.69
CA ALA A 430 -22.90 14.03 5.91
C ALA A 430 -23.16 14.55 7.33
N ALA A 431 -22.10 14.99 8.03
CA ALA A 431 -22.12 15.82 9.24
C ALA A 431 -23.39 15.69 10.11
N GLY A 432 -23.50 14.59 10.87
CA GLY A 432 -24.61 14.42 11.82
C GLY A 432 -24.23 13.38 12.88
N THR A 433 -24.17 13.82 14.13
CA THR A 433 -24.10 13.11 15.42
C THR A 433 -23.94 11.59 15.32
N VAL A 434 -22.72 11.11 15.57
CA VAL A 434 -22.43 9.67 15.76
C VAL A 434 -23.39 9.11 16.82
N SER A 435 -24.11 8.04 16.52
CA SER A 435 -25.08 7.50 17.50
C SER A 435 -24.31 6.90 18.68
N VAL A 436 -24.85 7.06 19.89
CA VAL A 436 -24.25 6.51 21.13
C VAL A 436 -24.01 5.00 21.03
N ALA A 437 -24.84 4.29 20.26
CA ALA A 437 -24.69 2.86 20.02
C ALA A 437 -23.39 2.55 19.23
N GLN A 438 -23.11 3.34 18.21
CA GLN A 438 -21.88 3.20 17.39
C GLN A 438 -20.62 3.54 18.19
N VAL A 439 -20.66 4.58 19.03
CA VAL A 439 -19.54 4.92 19.93
C VAL A 439 -19.21 3.74 20.84
N ASN A 440 -20.23 3.14 21.46
CA ASN A 440 -20.05 2.00 22.36
C ASN A 440 -19.46 0.77 21.63
N GLU A 441 -19.92 0.50 20.42
CA GLU A 441 -19.43 -0.62 19.61
C GLU A 441 -17.95 -0.45 19.23
N VAL A 442 -17.56 0.72 18.74
CA VAL A 442 -16.17 1.04 18.37
C VAL A 442 -15.23 0.95 19.60
N LEU A 443 -15.67 1.50 20.75
CA LEU A 443 -14.88 1.41 21.98
C LEU A 443 -14.74 -0.03 22.48
N ALA A 444 -15.81 -0.83 22.44
CA ALA A 444 -15.78 -2.23 22.89
C ALA A 444 -14.90 -3.08 21.98
N ALA A 445 -15.01 -2.93 20.66
CA ALA A 445 -14.14 -3.61 19.70
C ALA A 445 -12.66 -3.24 19.91
N GLY A 446 -12.36 -1.95 20.10
CA GLY A 446 -11.01 -1.49 20.38
C GLY A 446 -10.43 -2.04 21.70
N ILE A 447 -11.22 -2.09 22.76
CA ILE A 447 -10.81 -2.70 24.04
C ILE A 447 -10.42 -4.17 23.85
N GLN A 448 -11.23 -4.91 23.08
CA GLN A 448 -10.95 -6.32 22.80
C GLN A 448 -9.66 -6.49 22.00
N ASP A 449 -9.48 -5.67 20.97
CA ASP A 449 -8.30 -5.70 20.10
C ASP A 449 -7.01 -5.37 20.87
N ILE A 450 -7.06 -4.33 21.72
CA ILE A 450 -5.95 -3.94 22.60
C ILE A 450 -5.63 -5.06 23.61
N THR A 451 -6.67 -5.70 24.20
CA THR A 451 -6.48 -6.81 25.12
C THR A 451 -5.77 -7.99 24.44
N ASN A 452 -6.17 -8.32 23.21
CA ASN A 452 -5.53 -9.37 22.42
C ASN A 452 -4.07 -9.01 22.10
N ALA A 453 -3.81 -7.76 21.72
CA ALA A 453 -2.47 -7.26 21.46
C ALA A 453 -1.56 -7.35 22.70
N MET A 454 -2.09 -7.05 23.89
CA MET A 454 -1.33 -7.12 25.16
C MET A 454 -1.00 -8.55 25.63
N VAL A 455 -1.72 -9.56 25.13
CA VAL A 455 -1.43 -10.99 25.41
C VAL A 455 -0.31 -11.50 24.50
N GLU A 456 -0.13 -10.89 23.34
CA GLU A 456 0.96 -11.16 22.41
C GLU A 456 2.23 -10.38 22.81
N ASN A 457 3.31 -10.54 22.05
CA ASN A 457 4.55 -9.79 22.30
C ASN A 457 4.40 -8.36 21.75
N PHE A 458 3.93 -7.41 22.56
CA PHE A 458 3.60 -6.05 22.14
C PHE A 458 4.73 -5.04 22.41
N GLN A 459 4.77 -4.00 21.59
CA GLN A 459 5.55 -2.80 21.87
C GLN A 459 4.64 -1.78 22.61
N LEU A 460 5.13 -1.19 23.70
CA LEU A 460 4.35 -0.25 24.50
C LEU A 460 3.77 0.89 23.65
N ASN A 461 4.58 1.44 22.74
CA ASN A 461 4.16 2.54 21.86
C ASN A 461 2.98 2.15 20.96
N ASP A 462 2.94 0.91 20.47
CA ASP A 462 1.85 0.43 19.60
C ASP A 462 0.54 0.34 20.36
N VAL A 463 0.56 -0.23 21.57
CA VAL A 463 -0.63 -0.29 22.44
C VAL A 463 -1.16 1.09 22.78
N LEU A 464 -0.28 2.04 23.11
CA LEU A 464 -0.69 3.41 23.40
C LEU A 464 -1.33 4.09 22.18
N ARG A 465 -0.77 3.87 21.00
CA ARG A 465 -1.35 4.37 19.74
C ARG A 465 -2.72 3.76 19.47
N MET A 466 -2.87 2.45 19.62
CA MET A 466 -4.17 1.77 19.49
C MET A 466 -5.23 2.36 20.44
N ILE A 467 -4.85 2.66 21.68
CA ILE A 467 -5.74 3.26 22.68
C ILE A 467 -6.21 4.66 22.22
N LEU A 468 -5.27 5.52 21.80
CA LEU A 468 -5.61 6.85 21.32
C LEU A 468 -6.45 6.79 20.04
N GLU A 469 -6.10 5.92 19.10
CA GLU A 469 -6.82 5.72 17.86
C GLU A 469 -8.26 5.26 18.11
N THR A 470 -8.45 4.30 19.01
CA THR A 470 -9.79 3.83 19.40
C THR A 470 -10.66 4.96 19.95
N MET A 471 -10.11 5.76 20.89
CA MET A 471 -10.81 6.91 21.44
C MET A 471 -11.10 7.98 20.38
N PHE A 472 -10.12 8.28 19.55
CA PHE A 472 -10.21 9.28 18.47
C PHE A 472 -11.34 8.95 17.49
N ARG A 473 -11.36 7.71 17.00
CA ARG A 473 -12.38 7.25 16.05
C ARG A 473 -13.77 7.14 16.66
N ALA A 474 -13.86 6.66 17.89
CA ALA A 474 -15.16 6.46 18.54
C ALA A 474 -15.90 7.78 18.80
N LEU A 475 -15.19 8.81 19.24
CA LEU A 475 -15.78 10.08 19.66
C LEU A 475 -15.61 11.21 18.64
N GLY A 476 -14.90 10.94 17.52
CA GLY A 476 -14.68 11.93 16.47
C GLY A 476 -13.97 13.18 16.99
N PHE A 477 -13.02 13.03 17.89
CA PHE A 477 -12.24 14.15 18.41
C PHE A 477 -11.54 14.91 17.28
N ARG A 478 -11.45 16.22 17.37
CA ARG A 478 -10.67 17.02 16.45
C ARG A 478 -9.19 16.68 16.60
N ARG A 479 -8.72 16.49 17.85
CA ARG A 479 -7.32 16.25 18.17
C ARG A 479 -7.18 15.53 19.50
N MET A 480 -6.18 14.64 19.57
CA MET A 480 -5.77 13.99 20.82
C MET A 480 -4.26 14.10 20.99
N VAL A 481 -3.81 14.17 22.25
CA VAL A 481 -2.38 14.19 22.62
C VAL A 481 -2.14 13.27 23.80
N PHE A 482 -1.11 12.44 23.69
CA PHE A 482 -0.56 11.67 24.79
C PHE A 482 0.64 12.40 25.39
N CYS A 483 0.60 12.67 26.69
CA CYS A 483 1.68 13.31 27.44
C CYS A 483 2.29 12.30 28.40
N LEU A 484 3.61 12.36 28.56
CA LEU A 484 4.37 11.52 29.48
C LEU A 484 5.24 12.38 30.39
N ARG A 485 5.40 11.95 31.65
CA ARG A 485 6.23 12.63 32.64
C ARG A 485 7.70 12.45 32.30
N GLU A 486 8.41 13.55 32.30
CA GLU A 486 9.86 13.56 32.22
C GLU A 486 10.48 13.29 33.61
N ALA A 487 11.37 12.30 33.66
CA ALA A 487 11.97 11.87 34.95
C ALA A 487 12.74 12.95 35.69
N ARG A 488 13.28 13.98 34.99
CA ARG A 488 14.16 15.01 35.55
C ARG A 488 13.46 16.32 35.90
N THR A 489 12.36 16.64 35.24
CA THR A 489 11.75 17.99 35.30
C THR A 489 10.40 18.02 36.03
N ASP A 490 9.81 16.89 36.35
CA ASP A 490 8.43 16.76 36.85
C ASP A 490 7.38 17.49 35.99
N LEU A 491 7.64 17.56 34.67
CA LEU A 491 6.71 18.05 33.66
C LEU A 491 6.08 16.89 32.93
N LEU A 492 4.77 16.96 32.61
CA LEU A 492 4.17 16.15 31.57
C LEU A 492 4.34 16.86 30.24
N THR A 493 5.03 16.25 29.31
CA THR A 493 5.26 16.77 27.96
C THR A 493 4.57 15.92 26.92
N GLY A 494 4.04 16.55 25.86
CA GLY A 494 3.45 15.83 24.74
C GLY A 494 4.47 14.93 24.05
N ARG A 495 4.07 13.70 23.73
CA ARG A 495 4.93 12.71 23.06
C ARG A 495 4.46 12.41 21.65
N PHE A 496 3.19 12.18 21.46
CA PHE A 496 2.57 11.99 20.17
C PHE A 496 1.09 12.40 20.21
N GLY A 497 0.52 12.67 19.05
CA GLY A 497 -0.87 13.08 18.93
C GLY A 497 -1.51 12.62 17.65
N LEU A 498 -2.85 12.67 17.60
CA LEU A 498 -3.70 12.37 16.47
C LEU A 498 -4.61 13.56 16.16
N GLY A 499 -4.95 13.74 14.90
CA GLY A 499 -5.92 14.75 14.45
C GLY A 499 -5.27 16.08 14.05
N GLU A 500 -6.13 17.05 13.71
CA GLU A 500 -5.75 18.34 13.14
C GLU A 500 -4.90 19.17 14.08
N GLY A 501 -3.70 19.58 13.63
CA GLY A 501 -2.79 20.42 14.43
C GLY A 501 -2.21 19.72 15.67
N SER A 502 -2.24 18.38 15.72
CA SER A 502 -1.72 17.62 16.87
C SER A 502 -0.24 17.83 17.13
N GLU A 503 0.60 17.99 16.11
CA GLU A 503 2.04 18.25 16.26
C GLU A 503 2.32 19.56 17.02
N SER A 504 1.59 20.62 16.70
CA SER A 504 1.72 21.90 17.38
C SER A 504 1.26 21.80 18.85
N ALA A 505 0.18 21.05 19.10
CA ALA A 505 -0.32 20.79 20.44
C ALA A 505 0.66 19.94 21.28
N VAL A 506 1.26 18.90 20.68
CA VAL A 506 2.32 18.10 21.33
C VAL A 506 3.47 18.97 21.79
N ARG A 507 3.95 19.89 20.94
CA ARG A 507 5.03 20.82 21.30
C ARG A 507 4.61 21.86 22.36
N ALA A 508 3.36 22.29 22.36
CA ALA A 508 2.83 23.28 23.30
C ALA A 508 2.58 22.68 24.69
N MET A 509 2.22 21.39 24.78
CA MET A 509 1.84 20.77 26.05
C MET A 509 3.01 20.59 27.01
N LYS A 510 2.98 21.38 28.10
CA LYS A 510 3.95 21.34 29.20
C LYS A 510 3.20 21.55 30.51
N VAL A 511 2.81 20.48 31.20
CA VAL A 511 2.02 20.52 32.43
C VAL A 511 2.95 20.35 33.66
N PRO A 512 3.17 21.38 34.50
CA PRO A 512 4.03 21.28 35.68
C PRO A 512 3.29 20.58 36.82
N LEU A 513 3.89 19.53 37.40
CA LEU A 513 3.26 18.70 38.44
C LEU A 513 3.57 19.20 39.87
N LYS A 514 4.67 19.91 40.09
CA LYS A 514 5.13 20.34 41.44
C LYS A 514 4.32 21.49 42.03
N THR A 515 3.82 22.38 41.21
CA THR A 515 3.01 23.53 41.65
C THR A 515 1.71 23.56 40.85
N PRO A 516 0.63 22.92 41.35
CA PRO A 516 -0.65 22.92 40.66
C PRO A 516 -1.28 24.33 40.73
N GLY A 517 -0.83 25.22 39.84
CA GLY A 517 -1.36 26.58 39.69
C GLY A 517 -2.48 26.70 38.66
N ASP A 518 -2.68 25.65 37.86
CA ASP A 518 -3.65 25.64 36.79
C ASP A 518 -4.54 24.36 36.79
N LEU A 519 -5.56 24.36 35.94
CA LEU A 519 -6.54 23.26 35.84
C LEU A 519 -5.85 21.94 35.48
N PHE A 520 -4.92 21.93 34.54
CA PHE A 520 -4.28 20.69 34.03
C PHE A 520 -3.45 20.02 35.13
N ALA A 521 -2.62 20.81 35.82
CA ALA A 521 -1.83 20.31 36.93
C ALA A 521 -2.72 19.78 38.08
N ALA A 522 -3.80 20.49 38.43
CA ALA A 522 -4.72 20.09 39.47
C ALA A 522 -5.44 18.78 39.13
N VAL A 523 -5.88 18.58 37.86
CA VAL A 523 -6.51 17.36 37.35
C VAL A 523 -5.54 16.20 37.42
N CYS A 524 -4.31 16.37 36.96
CA CYS A 524 -3.29 15.32 36.96
C CYS A 524 -2.95 14.85 38.38
N VAL A 525 -2.75 15.77 39.31
CA VAL A 525 -2.43 15.45 40.71
C VAL A 525 -3.60 14.76 41.42
N ARG A 526 -4.84 15.19 41.17
CA ARG A 526 -6.06 14.55 41.74
C ARG A 526 -6.40 13.22 41.10
N GLY A 527 -5.93 12.96 39.87
CA GLY A 527 -6.27 11.75 39.10
C GLY A 527 -7.74 11.70 38.67
N ALA A 528 -8.38 12.86 38.52
CA ALA A 528 -9.82 12.94 38.22
C ALA A 528 -10.04 13.14 36.71
N ASP A 529 -10.81 12.22 36.08
CA ASP A 529 -11.27 12.42 34.71
C ASP A 529 -12.09 13.68 34.62
N THR A 530 -11.75 14.57 33.70
CA THR A 530 -12.32 15.91 33.65
C THR A 530 -12.76 16.27 32.24
N LEU A 531 -14.05 16.50 32.06
CA LEU A 531 -14.64 17.00 30.82
C LEU A 531 -14.96 18.50 30.99
N ILE A 532 -14.44 19.33 30.10
CA ILE A 532 -14.77 20.75 30.00
C ILE A 532 -15.57 20.96 28.71
N ASN A 533 -16.87 21.14 28.88
CA ASN A 533 -17.80 21.31 27.76
C ASN A 533 -17.71 22.69 27.11
N ASP A 534 -17.31 23.71 27.88
CA ASP A 534 -17.13 25.07 27.38
C ASP A 534 -15.98 25.77 28.10
N ALA A 535 -14.85 25.78 27.45
CA ALA A 535 -13.63 26.45 27.90
C ALA A 535 -13.59 27.95 27.57
N THR A 536 -14.56 28.46 26.81
CA THR A 536 -14.64 29.88 26.41
C THR A 536 -15.19 30.78 27.53
N GLN A 537 -15.82 30.19 28.54
CA GLN A 537 -16.35 30.94 29.68
C GLN A 537 -15.23 31.63 30.48
N ALA A 538 -15.43 32.90 30.86
CA ALA A 538 -14.44 33.71 31.55
C ALA A 538 -13.91 33.04 32.84
N ARG A 539 -14.77 32.37 33.60
CA ARG A 539 -14.38 31.62 34.81
C ARG A 539 -13.45 30.45 34.51
N MET A 540 -13.60 29.83 33.35
CA MET A 540 -12.77 28.70 32.91
C MET A 540 -11.45 29.23 32.35
N GLN A 541 -11.49 30.26 31.51
CA GLN A 541 -10.32 30.91 30.94
C GLN A 541 -9.29 31.36 32.01
N ALA A 542 -9.77 31.88 33.13
CA ALA A 542 -8.91 32.29 34.23
C ALA A 542 -8.15 31.13 34.91
N ARG A 543 -8.56 29.86 34.68
CA ARG A 543 -7.94 28.66 35.28
C ARG A 543 -7.08 27.89 34.29
N LEU A 544 -7.10 28.28 32.99
CA LEU A 544 -6.32 27.64 31.94
C LEU A 544 -4.89 28.20 31.91
N PRO A 545 -3.88 27.37 31.73
CA PRO A 545 -2.51 27.84 31.63
C PRO A 545 -2.27 28.64 30.34
N GLN A 546 -1.33 29.57 30.41
CA GLN A 546 -1.05 30.48 29.29
C GLN A 546 -0.62 29.75 28.01
N TRP A 547 0.15 28.65 28.12
CA TRP A 547 0.54 27.83 26.98
C TRP A 547 -0.67 27.19 26.26
N TYR A 548 -1.73 26.89 27.02
CA TYR A 548 -2.97 26.35 26.44
C TYR A 548 -3.72 27.43 25.66
N VAL A 549 -3.93 28.58 26.28
CA VAL A 549 -4.67 29.69 25.66
C VAL A 549 -4.00 30.20 24.39
N GLN A 550 -2.65 30.24 24.38
CA GLN A 550 -1.87 30.75 23.25
C GLN A 550 -1.64 29.68 22.15
N GLY A 551 -1.56 28.39 22.51
CA GLY A 551 -1.11 27.35 21.60
C GLY A 551 -2.21 26.40 21.12
N ILE A 552 -3.20 26.08 21.99
CA ILE A 552 -4.22 25.06 21.72
C ILE A 552 -5.60 25.70 21.61
N ASN A 553 -6.01 26.39 22.63
CA ASN A 553 -7.24 27.18 22.76
C ASN A 553 -8.53 26.49 22.23
N ALA A 554 -8.71 25.23 22.56
CA ALA A 554 -9.90 24.47 22.15
C ALA A 554 -11.10 24.82 23.02
N PRO A 555 -12.31 24.98 22.44
CA PRO A 555 -13.50 25.37 23.18
C PRO A 555 -14.09 24.27 24.07
N ALA A 556 -13.82 23.00 23.78
CA ALA A 556 -14.20 21.85 24.60
C ALA A 556 -13.10 20.81 24.62
N PHE A 557 -12.81 20.23 25.79
CA PHE A 557 -11.76 19.22 25.91
C PHE A 557 -11.99 18.23 27.07
N LEU A 558 -11.37 17.06 26.93
CA LEU A 558 -11.37 15.97 27.91
C LEU A 558 -9.95 15.72 28.42
N LEU A 559 -9.78 15.54 29.71
CA LEU A 559 -8.53 15.17 30.38
C LEU A 559 -8.70 13.82 31.08
N LEU A 560 -7.87 12.84 30.73
CA LEU A 560 -7.82 11.53 31.37
C LEU A 560 -6.42 11.32 31.95
N PRO A 561 -6.19 11.64 33.22
CA PRO A 561 -4.89 11.46 33.87
C PRO A 561 -4.61 9.98 34.15
N LEU A 562 -3.37 9.57 33.97
CA LEU A 562 -2.87 8.24 34.28
C LEU A 562 -1.95 8.30 35.51
N GLN A 563 -2.26 7.48 36.52
CA GLN A 563 -1.53 7.42 37.76
C GLN A 563 -1.04 5.99 38.08
N ILE A 564 0.14 5.88 38.65
CA ILE A 564 0.66 4.65 39.25
C ILE A 564 0.94 4.94 40.74
N LYS A 565 0.32 4.19 41.64
CA LYS A 565 0.42 4.38 43.10
C LYS A 565 0.12 5.83 43.54
N GLY A 566 -0.90 6.47 42.91
CA GLY A 566 -1.31 7.84 43.21
C GLY A 566 -0.38 8.93 42.64
N GLN A 567 0.67 8.56 41.89
CA GLN A 567 1.55 9.53 41.23
C GLN A 567 1.20 9.67 39.77
N PRO A 568 0.96 10.88 39.25
CA PRO A 568 0.69 11.11 37.84
C PRO A 568 1.95 10.85 37.02
N PHE A 569 1.84 10.02 35.99
CA PHE A 569 2.93 9.72 35.07
C PHE A 569 2.61 10.04 33.61
N ALA A 570 1.31 10.09 33.25
CA ALA A 570 0.87 10.40 31.91
C ALA A 570 -0.49 11.12 31.91
N LEU A 571 -0.86 11.71 30.76
CA LEU A 571 -2.13 12.36 30.54
C LEU A 571 -2.57 12.10 29.08
N ILE A 572 -3.81 11.70 28.90
CA ILE A 572 -4.49 11.73 27.60
C ILE A 572 -5.33 13.00 27.55
N TYR A 573 -5.08 13.82 26.55
CA TYR A 573 -5.85 15.02 26.23
C TYR A 573 -6.60 14.78 24.92
N ALA A 574 -7.86 15.24 24.85
CA ALA A 574 -8.65 15.23 23.63
C ALA A 574 -9.49 16.50 23.53
N ASP A 575 -9.70 17.04 22.32
CA ASP A 575 -10.49 18.27 22.14
C ASP A 575 -11.43 18.21 20.92
N GLN A 576 -12.37 19.19 20.92
CA GLN A 576 -13.31 19.44 19.85
C GLN A 576 -13.32 20.92 19.43
N SER A 577 -13.79 21.19 18.20
CA SER A 577 -13.82 22.54 17.62
C SER A 577 -15.01 23.41 18.07
N ALA A 578 -16.02 22.81 18.73
CA ALA A 578 -17.21 23.51 19.20
C ALA A 578 -17.44 23.28 20.70
N PRO A 579 -17.96 24.27 21.44
CA PRO A 579 -18.43 24.06 22.80
C PRO A 579 -19.55 23.01 22.83
N GLY A 580 -19.52 22.11 23.83
CA GLY A 580 -20.47 21.00 23.93
C GLY A 580 -20.30 19.89 22.89
N GLY A 581 -19.25 19.96 22.05
CA GLY A 581 -19.03 18.98 20.97
C GLY A 581 -18.57 17.60 21.47
N ILE A 582 -18.24 17.45 22.75
CA ILE A 582 -17.88 16.16 23.35
C ILE A 582 -19.07 15.61 24.13
N VAL A 583 -19.73 14.58 23.56
CA VAL A 583 -20.86 13.92 24.22
C VAL A 583 -20.39 12.59 24.81
N VAL A 584 -20.36 12.53 26.14
CA VAL A 584 -19.92 11.34 26.90
C VAL A 584 -20.99 11.04 27.96
N ASP A 585 -21.66 9.89 27.81
CA ASP A 585 -22.53 9.35 28.85
C ASP A 585 -21.73 8.48 29.85
N ASP A 586 -22.36 8.00 30.89
CA ASP A 586 -21.72 7.17 31.92
C ASP A 586 -21.13 5.88 31.35
N LYS A 587 -21.75 5.28 30.33
CA LYS A 587 -21.30 4.05 29.70
C LYS A 587 -20.06 4.31 28.85
N VAL A 588 -20.06 5.34 28.02
CA VAL A 588 -18.92 5.78 27.24
C VAL A 588 -17.74 6.14 28.15
N LEU A 589 -18.01 6.87 29.25
CA LEU A 589 -16.99 7.21 30.22
C LEU A 589 -16.38 5.95 30.88
N GLY A 590 -17.20 4.93 31.16
CA GLY A 590 -16.74 3.63 31.66
C GLY A 590 -15.78 2.94 30.69
N LEU A 591 -16.09 2.96 29.38
CA LEU A 591 -15.23 2.38 28.34
C LEU A 591 -13.94 3.19 28.16
N LEU A 592 -13.99 4.53 28.20
CA LEU A 592 -12.79 5.38 28.17
C LEU A 592 -11.88 5.11 29.38
N ARG A 593 -12.46 4.90 30.55
CA ARG A 593 -11.71 4.50 31.75
C ARG A 593 -11.05 3.13 31.59
N THR A 594 -11.71 2.20 30.92
CA THR A 594 -11.14 0.88 30.63
C THR A 594 -9.92 1.01 29.73
N LEU A 595 -10.01 1.79 28.64
CA LEU A 595 -8.88 2.07 27.75
C LEU A 595 -7.72 2.77 28.47
N ARG A 596 -8.01 3.78 29.29
CA ARG A 596 -7.00 4.42 30.16
C ARG A 596 -6.32 3.42 31.09
N ASN A 597 -7.08 2.50 31.71
CA ASN A 597 -6.53 1.49 32.59
C ASN A 597 -5.67 0.46 31.84
N GLN A 598 -6.03 0.11 30.60
CA GLN A 598 -5.17 -0.71 29.73
C GLN A 598 -3.82 0.01 29.45
N ALA A 599 -3.82 1.32 29.22
CA ALA A 599 -2.58 2.07 29.10
C ALA A 599 -1.71 1.99 30.36
N VAL A 600 -2.31 2.11 31.56
CA VAL A 600 -1.60 1.92 32.83
C VAL A 600 -1.04 0.52 32.97
N MET A 601 -1.81 -0.51 32.56
CA MET A 601 -1.34 -1.91 32.60
C MET A 601 -0.20 -2.14 31.63
N ALA A 602 -0.26 -1.62 30.40
CA ALA A 602 0.81 -1.71 29.40
C ALA A 602 2.13 -1.09 29.92
N PHE A 603 2.06 0.07 30.56
CA PHE A 603 3.22 0.67 31.20
C PHE A 603 3.81 -0.18 32.34
N ARG A 604 2.97 -0.86 33.13
CA ARG A 604 3.44 -1.74 34.21
C ARG A 604 4.07 -3.02 33.70
N GLN A 605 3.67 -3.50 32.54
CA GLN A 605 4.24 -4.73 31.95
C GLN A 605 5.55 -4.44 31.20
N ALA A 606 5.71 -3.23 30.66
CA ALA A 606 6.89 -2.83 29.91
C ALA A 606 8.04 -2.29 30.81
N GLY A 607 7.80 -1.95 32.07
CA GLY A 607 8.78 -1.47 33.03
C GLY A 607 8.93 -2.37 34.20
#